data_200dfd8b459630735567fd4ebe83a393
#
_entry.id   200dfd8b459630735567fd4ebe83a393
#
_cell.length_a   1.000
_cell.length_b   1.000
_cell.length_c   1.000
_cell.angle_alpha   90.00
_cell.angle_beta   90.00
_cell.angle_gamma   90.00
#
_symmetry.space_group_name_H-M   'P 1'
#
loop_
_entity.id
_entity.type
_entity.pdbx_description
1 polymer ?
#
loop_
_entity_poly.entity_id
_entity_poly.type
_entity_poly.pdbx_seq_one_letter_code
_entity_poly.pdbx_strand_id
1 'polypeptide(L)'
;MKDTIVLDIETKKSFADVGGQENIRALGIAVLGMYSYKSDSFRAFEEHELPEFEGILGETDHLIGFNIKLFDIPVLEPYIVPGIIGRVAVTDIFEDAVNFLGHRVGLDGVARATVGEGKSGHGLEALEWFKEGRVEEVKKYCLDDVRLTRDVYEYGKKNGHILFESRSDGKIHSIPVPWGNTEKRPMAGILEGAFKNRKRLSIDYISSEDSDGQGFKKTRTIDIYAIKPSGEIEAYCHLRDGVRIFRIARILRA
;
A
#
# COMPACT_ATOMS: atom_id res chain seq x y z
N MET A 1 22.94 -8.69 4.80
CA MET A 1 21.74 -7.82 4.82
C MET A 1 20.59 -8.72 4.42
N LYS A 2 19.49 -8.72 5.15
CA LYS A 2 18.27 -9.46 4.78
C LYS A 2 17.65 -8.84 3.54
N ASP A 3 16.75 -9.55 2.88
CA ASP A 3 16.13 -9.10 1.63
C ASP A 3 14.88 -8.24 1.88
N THR A 4 14.56 -7.40 0.91
CA THR A 4 13.26 -6.75 0.74
C THR A 4 12.60 -7.35 -0.49
N ILE A 5 11.35 -7.80 -0.39
CA ILE A 5 10.63 -8.48 -1.45
C ILE A 5 9.34 -7.73 -1.76
N VAL A 6 9.07 -7.51 -3.04
CA VAL A 6 7.73 -7.16 -3.54
C VAL A 6 7.04 -8.46 -3.94
N LEU A 7 5.80 -8.65 -3.50
CA LEU A 7 5.03 -9.89 -3.65
C LEU A 7 3.64 -9.62 -4.23
N ASP A 8 3.17 -10.54 -5.07
CA ASP A 8 1.80 -10.64 -5.57
C ASP A 8 1.42 -12.11 -5.78
N ILE A 9 0.15 -12.48 -5.60
CA ILE A 9 -0.33 -13.86 -5.73
C ILE A 9 -1.57 -13.95 -6.61
N GLU A 10 -1.52 -14.86 -7.60
CA GLU A 10 -2.67 -15.29 -8.36
C GLU A 10 -3.21 -16.61 -7.81
N THR A 11 -4.53 -16.74 -7.70
CA THR A 11 -5.19 -17.88 -7.05
C THR A 11 -5.75 -18.90 -8.05
N LYS A 12 -5.89 -20.17 -7.62
CA LYS A 12 -6.49 -21.27 -8.39
C LYS A 12 -8.02 -21.18 -8.44
N LYS A 13 -8.62 -20.57 -7.41
CA LYS A 13 -10.07 -20.53 -7.19
C LYS A 13 -10.52 -19.10 -6.93
N SER A 14 -11.77 -18.82 -7.27
CA SER A 14 -12.46 -17.59 -6.87
C SER A 14 -13.07 -17.73 -5.47
N PHE A 15 -13.49 -16.61 -4.88
CA PHE A 15 -14.26 -16.64 -3.62
C PHE A 15 -15.58 -17.42 -3.76
N ALA A 16 -16.21 -17.41 -4.94
CA ALA A 16 -17.40 -18.21 -5.19
C ALA A 16 -17.10 -19.72 -5.13
N ASP A 17 -15.94 -20.16 -5.63
CA ASP A 17 -15.54 -21.56 -5.64
C ASP A 17 -15.27 -22.12 -4.22
N VAL A 18 -14.99 -21.25 -3.26
CA VAL A 18 -14.67 -21.62 -1.86
C VAL A 18 -15.77 -21.24 -0.86
N GLY A 19 -16.90 -20.70 -1.34
CA GLY A 19 -18.07 -20.43 -0.52
C GLY A 19 -18.05 -19.07 0.20
N GLY A 20 -17.12 -18.15 -0.12
CA GLY A 20 -17.09 -16.79 0.42
C GLY A 20 -15.70 -16.30 0.81
N GLN A 21 -15.62 -15.01 1.16
CA GLN A 21 -14.34 -14.34 1.50
C GLN A 21 -13.72 -14.86 2.80
N GLU A 22 -14.52 -15.39 3.71
CA GLU A 22 -14.07 -16.02 4.96
C GLU A 22 -13.19 -17.26 4.73
N ASN A 23 -13.30 -17.87 3.56
CA ASN A 23 -12.54 -19.05 3.16
C ASN A 23 -11.30 -18.71 2.30
N ILE A 24 -10.75 -17.51 2.42
CA ILE A 24 -9.61 -17.00 1.64
C ILE A 24 -8.42 -17.96 1.62
N ARG A 25 -8.13 -18.66 2.71
CA ARG A 25 -7.06 -19.66 2.81
C ARG A 25 -7.25 -20.89 1.92
N ALA A 26 -8.47 -21.11 1.41
CA ALA A 26 -8.81 -22.25 0.53
C ALA A 26 -8.72 -21.90 -0.96
N LEU A 27 -8.36 -20.66 -1.32
CA LEU A 27 -8.25 -20.22 -2.72
C LEU A 27 -7.18 -20.98 -3.49
N GLY A 28 -6.12 -21.44 -2.81
CA GLY A 28 -4.96 -22.09 -3.44
C GLY A 28 -4.11 -21.11 -4.24
N ILE A 29 -2.83 -21.39 -4.41
CA ILE A 29 -1.89 -20.55 -5.17
C ILE A 29 -1.71 -21.11 -6.56
N ALA A 30 -2.07 -20.36 -7.59
CA ALA A 30 -1.75 -20.67 -8.98
C ALA A 30 -0.29 -20.26 -9.27
N VAL A 31 0.04 -19.01 -8.98
CA VAL A 31 1.37 -18.44 -9.13
C VAL A 31 1.61 -17.42 -8.00
N LEU A 32 2.81 -17.45 -7.43
CA LEU A 32 3.37 -16.42 -6.58
C LEU A 32 4.47 -15.71 -7.34
N GLY A 33 4.31 -14.41 -7.57
CA GLY A 33 5.31 -13.55 -8.17
C GLY A 33 6.08 -12.78 -7.11
N MET A 34 7.39 -12.62 -7.29
CA MET A 34 8.21 -11.76 -6.45
C MET A 34 9.26 -10.98 -7.22
N TYR A 35 9.66 -9.85 -6.66
CA TYR A 35 10.89 -9.15 -6.97
C TYR A 35 11.75 -9.06 -5.71
N SER A 36 13.03 -9.43 -5.81
CA SER A 36 14.02 -9.34 -4.74
C SER A 36 14.93 -8.15 -4.96
N TYR A 37 15.02 -7.25 -3.99
CA TYR A 37 15.98 -6.14 -4.03
C TYR A 37 17.43 -6.60 -3.86
N LYS A 38 17.66 -7.72 -3.15
CA LYS A 38 19.00 -8.28 -2.93
C LYS A 38 19.61 -8.84 -4.21
N SER A 39 18.82 -9.53 -5.02
CA SER A 39 19.26 -10.13 -6.28
C SER A 39 18.92 -9.30 -7.51
N ASP A 40 18.17 -8.21 -7.37
CA ASP A 40 17.64 -7.35 -8.45
C ASP A 40 16.97 -8.19 -9.56
N SER A 41 16.09 -9.10 -9.16
CA SER A 41 15.49 -10.06 -10.10
C SER A 41 14.04 -10.39 -9.76
N PHE A 42 13.28 -10.67 -10.82
CA PHE A 42 11.92 -11.19 -10.74
C PHE A 42 11.94 -12.72 -10.79
N ARG A 43 11.06 -13.34 -10.01
CA ARG A 43 10.82 -14.78 -10.04
C ARG A 43 9.34 -15.07 -9.85
N ALA A 44 8.86 -16.13 -10.49
CA ALA A 44 7.54 -16.68 -10.29
C ALA A 44 7.66 -18.12 -9.80
N PHE A 45 6.77 -18.52 -8.89
CA PHE A 45 6.72 -19.84 -8.29
C PHE A 45 5.31 -20.42 -8.47
N GLU A 46 5.25 -21.65 -8.93
CA GLU A 46 4.04 -22.45 -8.85
C GLU A 46 3.89 -23.06 -7.44
N GLU A 47 2.72 -23.58 -7.11
CA GLU A 47 2.43 -24.10 -5.77
C GLU A 47 3.46 -25.15 -5.30
N HIS A 48 3.94 -26.01 -6.19
CA HIS A 48 4.94 -27.04 -5.86
C HIS A 48 6.34 -26.49 -5.58
N GLU A 49 6.61 -25.24 -5.96
CA GLU A 49 7.89 -24.54 -5.76
C GLU A 49 7.87 -23.66 -4.49
N LEU A 50 6.73 -23.54 -3.78
CA LEU A 50 6.59 -22.71 -2.58
C LEU A 50 7.57 -23.06 -1.44
N PRO A 51 8.05 -24.30 -1.26
CA PRO A 51 9.12 -24.58 -0.30
C PRO A 51 10.43 -23.82 -0.57
N GLU A 52 10.75 -23.55 -1.86
CA GLU A 52 11.90 -22.70 -2.21
C GLU A 52 11.64 -21.24 -1.83
N PHE A 53 10.43 -20.73 -2.13
CA PHE A 53 10.03 -19.38 -1.73
C PHE A 53 10.05 -19.21 -0.20
N GLU A 54 9.61 -20.19 0.58
CA GLU A 54 9.68 -20.17 2.05
C GLU A 54 11.11 -19.98 2.55
N GLY A 55 12.10 -20.65 1.92
CA GLY A 55 13.52 -20.44 2.20
C GLY A 55 13.97 -18.99 1.99
N ILE A 56 13.50 -18.35 0.90
CA ILE A 56 13.78 -16.95 0.60
C ILE A 56 13.10 -16.04 1.63
N LEU A 57 11.84 -16.34 1.98
CA LEU A 57 11.08 -15.59 2.97
C LEU A 57 11.76 -15.62 4.35
N GLY A 58 12.42 -16.72 4.71
CA GLY A 58 13.22 -16.84 5.94
C GLY A 58 14.40 -15.85 6.01
N GLU A 59 14.92 -15.40 4.87
CA GLU A 59 16.00 -14.43 4.72
C GLU A 59 15.49 -13.00 4.46
N THR A 60 14.18 -12.79 4.50
CA THR A 60 13.51 -11.51 4.23
C THR A 60 13.20 -10.78 5.53
N ASP A 61 13.37 -9.45 5.56
CA ASP A 61 12.94 -8.59 6.67
C ASP A 61 11.84 -7.59 6.29
N HIS A 62 11.56 -7.43 5.00
CA HIS A 62 10.53 -6.52 4.54
C HIS A 62 9.77 -7.08 3.32
N LEU A 63 8.45 -7.14 3.44
CA LEU A 63 7.53 -7.45 2.35
C LEU A 63 6.78 -6.19 1.92
N ILE A 64 6.61 -6.04 0.62
CA ILE A 64 5.87 -4.95 -0.01
C ILE A 64 4.81 -5.58 -0.93
N GLY A 65 3.58 -5.07 -0.90
CA GLY A 65 2.54 -5.51 -1.80
C GLY A 65 1.39 -4.53 -1.89
N PHE A 66 0.41 -4.85 -2.71
CA PHE A 66 -0.82 -4.08 -2.86
C PHE A 66 -2.02 -4.90 -2.38
N ASN A 67 -2.60 -4.55 -1.23
CA ASN A 67 -3.62 -5.32 -0.51
C ASN A 67 -3.08 -6.64 0.09
N ILE A 68 -1.78 -6.73 0.28
CA ILE A 68 -1.06 -7.93 0.69
C ILE A 68 -1.52 -8.46 2.06
N LYS A 69 -1.85 -7.58 3.01
CA LYS A 69 -2.27 -7.97 4.37
C LYS A 69 -3.63 -8.66 4.39
N LEU A 70 -4.54 -8.25 3.51
CA LEU A 70 -5.90 -8.75 3.47
C LEU A 70 -6.11 -9.85 2.42
N PHE A 71 -5.16 -10.05 1.51
CA PHE A 71 -5.30 -11.03 0.44
C PHE A 71 -4.10 -12.01 0.39
N ASP A 72 -2.95 -11.56 -0.05
CA ASP A 72 -1.81 -12.44 -0.36
C ASP A 72 -1.29 -13.19 0.85
N ILE A 73 -1.11 -12.52 1.99
CA ILE A 73 -0.63 -13.14 3.22
C ILE A 73 -1.60 -14.24 3.69
N PRO A 74 -2.92 -14.01 3.83
CA PRO A 74 -3.87 -15.08 4.18
C PRO A 74 -3.89 -16.25 3.21
N VAL A 75 -3.71 -16.01 1.89
CA VAL A 75 -3.63 -17.08 0.88
C VAL A 75 -2.32 -17.88 1.03
N LEU A 76 -1.22 -17.22 1.40
CA LEU A 76 0.09 -17.83 1.56
C LEU A 76 0.25 -18.62 2.87
N GLU A 77 -0.42 -18.20 3.95
CA GLU A 77 -0.27 -18.79 5.29
C GLU A 77 -0.35 -20.33 5.34
N PRO A 78 -1.23 -21.04 4.57
CA PRO A 78 -1.27 -22.51 4.59
C PRO A 78 -0.02 -23.22 4.05
N TYR A 79 0.85 -22.50 3.34
CA TYR A 79 2.01 -23.02 2.62
C TYR A 79 3.35 -22.74 3.28
N ILE A 80 3.36 -22.00 4.38
CA ILE A 80 4.57 -21.54 5.06
C ILE A 80 4.55 -21.89 6.55
N VAL A 81 5.73 -21.92 7.17
CA VAL A 81 5.86 -22.15 8.62
C VAL A 81 5.07 -21.08 9.39
N PRO A 82 4.19 -21.49 10.34
CA PRO A 82 3.42 -20.56 11.14
C PRO A 82 4.29 -19.51 11.85
N GLY A 83 3.89 -18.25 11.74
CA GLY A 83 4.55 -17.11 12.40
C GLY A 83 5.77 -16.55 11.67
N ILE A 84 6.16 -17.08 10.51
CA ILE A 84 7.28 -16.51 9.72
C ILE A 84 6.99 -15.07 9.29
N ILE A 85 5.75 -14.77 8.84
CA ILE A 85 5.32 -13.42 8.45
C ILE A 85 5.38 -12.45 9.64
N GLY A 86 5.10 -12.89 10.85
CA GLY A 86 5.14 -12.03 12.05
C GLY A 86 6.53 -11.46 12.38
N ARG A 87 7.58 -11.94 11.71
CA ARG A 87 8.97 -11.48 11.87
C ARG A 87 9.41 -10.52 10.77
N VAL A 88 8.55 -10.27 9.79
CA VAL A 88 8.82 -9.47 8.59
C VAL A 88 8.01 -8.19 8.65
N ALA A 89 8.65 -7.04 8.41
CA ALA A 89 7.93 -5.79 8.24
C ALA A 89 7.08 -5.85 6.96
N VAL A 90 5.87 -5.30 6.98
CA VAL A 90 4.98 -5.32 5.80
C VAL A 90 4.54 -3.92 5.45
N THR A 91 4.85 -3.48 4.23
CA THR A 91 4.27 -2.29 3.61
C THR A 91 3.14 -2.71 2.69
N ASP A 92 1.93 -2.27 3.00
CA ASP A 92 0.75 -2.48 2.17
C ASP A 92 0.32 -1.15 1.53
N ILE A 93 0.61 -1.00 0.24
CA ILE A 93 0.32 0.23 -0.52
C ILE A 93 -1.17 0.53 -0.54
N PHE A 94 -2.02 -0.50 -0.62
CA PHE A 94 -3.46 -0.35 -0.59
C PHE A 94 -3.96 0.16 0.77
N GLU A 95 -3.45 -0.40 1.88
CA GLU A 95 -3.80 0.05 3.23
C GLU A 95 -3.46 1.53 3.43
N ASP A 96 -2.23 1.95 3.04
CA ASP A 96 -1.81 3.35 3.13
C ASP A 96 -2.70 4.27 2.29
N ALA A 97 -3.04 3.85 1.06
CA ALA A 97 -3.92 4.61 0.20
C ALA A 97 -5.35 4.72 0.75
N VAL A 98 -5.94 3.62 1.25
CA VAL A 98 -7.29 3.60 1.84
C VAL A 98 -7.33 4.42 3.12
N ASN A 99 -6.32 4.33 3.98
CA ASN A 99 -6.23 5.13 5.22
C ASN A 99 -6.23 6.63 4.93
N PHE A 100 -5.62 7.03 3.82
CA PHE A 100 -5.60 8.42 3.40
C PHE A 100 -6.90 8.87 2.72
N LEU A 101 -7.37 8.11 1.73
CA LEU A 101 -8.53 8.48 0.89
C LEU A 101 -9.87 8.24 1.58
N GLY A 102 -9.96 7.21 2.46
CA GLY A 102 -11.21 6.77 3.08
C GLY A 102 -12.07 5.86 2.20
N HIS A 103 -11.58 5.45 1.03
CA HIS A 103 -12.25 4.51 0.13
C HIS A 103 -11.23 3.61 -0.59
N ARG A 104 -11.70 2.50 -1.16
CA ARG A 104 -10.86 1.55 -1.89
C ARG A 104 -10.37 2.11 -3.23
N VAL A 105 -9.15 1.77 -3.58
CA VAL A 105 -8.53 2.06 -4.88
C VAL A 105 -7.93 0.77 -5.46
N GLY A 106 -7.76 0.69 -6.77
CA GLY A 106 -7.09 -0.44 -7.42
C GLY A 106 -5.64 -0.10 -7.80
N LEU A 107 -4.79 -1.13 -7.86
CA LEU A 107 -3.40 -0.99 -8.31
C LEU A 107 -3.32 -0.29 -9.68
N ASP A 108 -4.18 -0.66 -10.63
CA ASP A 108 -4.22 -0.06 -11.98
C ASP A 108 -4.37 1.47 -11.92
N GLY A 109 -5.34 1.97 -11.15
CA GLY A 109 -5.58 3.42 -11.03
C GLY A 109 -4.44 4.17 -10.34
N VAL A 110 -3.82 3.55 -9.32
CA VAL A 110 -2.66 4.13 -8.64
C VAL A 110 -1.43 4.10 -9.55
N ALA A 111 -1.16 2.99 -10.24
CA ALA A 111 -0.01 2.84 -11.11
C ALA A 111 -0.10 3.80 -12.32
N ARG A 112 -1.25 3.87 -13.01
CA ARG A 112 -1.45 4.84 -14.12
C ARG A 112 -1.18 6.27 -13.70
N ALA A 113 -1.71 6.68 -12.56
CA ALA A 113 -1.52 8.05 -12.07
C ALA A 113 -0.08 8.31 -11.59
N THR A 114 0.58 7.31 -10.99
CA THR A 114 1.90 7.46 -10.34
C THR A 114 3.06 7.30 -11.30
N VAL A 115 3.04 6.23 -12.13
CA VAL A 115 4.15 5.84 -12.99
C VAL A 115 3.80 5.88 -14.48
N GLY A 116 2.55 6.22 -14.83
CA GLY A 116 2.10 6.34 -16.21
C GLY A 116 1.75 5.01 -16.90
N GLU A 117 1.82 3.90 -16.17
CA GLU A 117 1.57 2.55 -16.66
C GLU A 117 0.47 1.88 -15.85
N GLY A 118 -0.37 1.05 -16.49
CA GLY A 118 -1.43 0.29 -15.86
C GLY A 118 -1.26 -1.20 -16.04
N LYS A 119 -2.16 -1.97 -15.41
CA LYS A 119 -2.20 -3.43 -15.55
C LYS A 119 -2.40 -3.88 -16.99
N SER A 120 -1.76 -4.99 -17.36
CA SER A 120 -1.90 -5.60 -18.69
C SER A 120 -3.19 -6.43 -18.86
N GLY A 121 -3.94 -6.69 -17.77
CA GLY A 121 -5.17 -7.50 -17.75
C GLY A 121 -5.95 -7.36 -16.45
N HIS A 122 -6.88 -8.26 -16.21
CA HIS A 122 -7.70 -8.32 -14.99
C HIS A 122 -7.52 -9.66 -14.28
N GLY A 123 -7.55 -9.69 -12.93
CA GLY A 123 -7.35 -10.92 -12.14
C GLY A 123 -8.34 -12.06 -12.46
N LEU A 124 -9.54 -11.77 -13.00
CA LEU A 124 -10.47 -12.80 -13.48
C LEU A 124 -9.93 -13.53 -14.71
N GLU A 125 -9.18 -12.86 -15.58
CA GLU A 125 -8.53 -13.47 -16.74
C GLU A 125 -7.41 -14.43 -16.30
N ALA A 126 -6.64 -14.09 -15.27
CA ALA A 126 -5.61 -14.95 -14.71
C ALA A 126 -6.19 -16.27 -14.18
N LEU A 127 -7.36 -16.21 -13.54
CA LEU A 127 -8.08 -17.40 -13.08
C LEU A 127 -8.55 -18.31 -14.25
N GLU A 128 -9.04 -17.71 -15.34
CA GLU A 128 -9.43 -18.43 -16.54
C GLU A 128 -8.22 -19.06 -17.22
N TRP A 129 -7.13 -18.32 -17.41
CA TRP A 129 -5.88 -18.85 -17.96
C TRP A 129 -5.34 -20.03 -17.16
N PHE A 130 -5.41 -19.94 -15.82
CA PHE A 130 -5.00 -21.06 -14.99
C PHE A 130 -5.88 -22.31 -15.23
N LYS A 131 -7.21 -22.15 -15.29
CA LYS A 131 -8.15 -23.27 -15.58
C LYS A 131 -7.92 -23.88 -16.97
N GLU A 132 -7.46 -23.10 -17.92
CA GLU A 132 -7.09 -23.53 -19.28
C GLU A 132 -5.68 -24.14 -19.36
N GLY A 133 -4.91 -24.16 -18.26
CA GLY A 133 -3.53 -24.66 -18.24
C GLY A 133 -2.49 -23.67 -18.81
N ARG A 134 -2.85 -22.42 -19.01
CA ARG A 134 -2.01 -21.34 -19.56
C ARG A 134 -1.20 -20.67 -18.44
N VAL A 135 -0.39 -21.47 -17.76
CA VAL A 135 0.34 -21.02 -16.55
C VAL A 135 1.38 -19.94 -16.86
N GLU A 136 1.99 -19.96 -18.04
CA GLU A 136 2.98 -18.94 -18.41
C GLU A 136 2.36 -17.54 -18.58
N GLU A 137 1.11 -17.44 -19.04
CA GLU A 137 0.36 -16.19 -19.08
C GLU A 137 0.04 -15.70 -17.67
N VAL A 138 -0.32 -16.59 -16.74
CA VAL A 138 -0.53 -16.26 -15.33
C VAL A 138 0.76 -15.75 -14.71
N LYS A 139 1.91 -16.42 -14.94
CA LYS A 139 3.23 -15.97 -14.45
C LYS A 139 3.56 -14.57 -14.95
N LYS A 140 3.37 -14.33 -16.25
CA LYS A 140 3.63 -13.02 -16.86
C LYS A 140 2.77 -11.93 -16.23
N TYR A 141 1.47 -12.20 -16.06
CA TYR A 141 0.53 -11.25 -15.47
C TYR A 141 0.89 -10.94 -14.01
N CYS A 142 1.14 -11.96 -13.19
CA CYS A 142 1.56 -11.81 -11.79
C CYS A 142 2.86 -11.00 -11.67
N LEU A 143 3.87 -11.28 -12.51
CA LEU A 143 5.13 -10.53 -12.51
C LEU A 143 4.96 -9.08 -12.99
N ASP A 144 4.01 -8.80 -13.90
CA ASP A 144 3.65 -7.43 -14.26
C ASP A 144 3.05 -6.67 -13.07
N ASP A 145 2.19 -7.30 -12.26
CA ASP A 145 1.63 -6.70 -11.05
C ASP A 145 2.71 -6.46 -9.99
N VAL A 146 3.65 -7.40 -9.81
CA VAL A 146 4.84 -7.21 -8.96
C VAL A 146 5.66 -6.01 -9.43
N ARG A 147 5.91 -5.88 -10.74
CA ARG A 147 6.67 -4.78 -11.32
C ARG A 147 5.98 -3.43 -11.07
N LEU A 148 4.68 -3.34 -11.35
CA LEU A 148 3.90 -2.12 -11.12
C LEU A 148 3.90 -1.73 -9.63
N THR A 149 3.74 -2.71 -8.74
CA THR A 149 3.76 -2.51 -7.29
C THR A 149 5.12 -1.98 -6.83
N ARG A 150 6.23 -2.58 -7.33
CA ARG A 150 7.60 -2.09 -7.08
C ARG A 150 7.78 -0.65 -7.54
N ASP A 151 7.37 -0.35 -8.77
CA ASP A 151 7.59 0.96 -9.38
C ASP A 151 6.79 2.05 -8.67
N VAL A 152 5.56 1.76 -8.24
CA VAL A 152 4.76 2.64 -7.37
C VAL A 152 5.44 2.84 -6.01
N TYR A 153 5.96 1.77 -5.40
CA TYR A 153 6.69 1.86 -4.13
C TYR A 153 7.94 2.72 -4.26
N GLU A 154 8.78 2.49 -5.27
CA GLU A 154 10.01 3.28 -5.49
C GLU A 154 9.71 4.75 -5.78
N TYR A 155 8.65 5.03 -6.55
CA TYR A 155 8.18 6.41 -6.73
C TYR A 155 7.79 7.04 -5.39
N GLY A 156 6.98 6.35 -4.60
CA GLY A 156 6.54 6.82 -3.29
C GLY A 156 7.70 7.04 -2.32
N LYS A 157 8.63 6.10 -2.26
CA LYS A 157 9.85 6.17 -1.46
C LYS A 157 10.72 7.38 -1.83
N LYS A 158 10.85 7.68 -3.11
CA LYS A 158 11.63 8.81 -3.62
C LYS A 158 10.94 10.16 -3.39
N ASN A 159 9.62 10.21 -3.61
CA ASN A 159 8.86 11.46 -3.67
C ASN A 159 8.05 11.76 -2.39
N GLY A 160 7.92 10.78 -1.47
CA GLY A 160 7.12 10.90 -0.26
C GLY A 160 5.61 10.86 -0.49
N HIS A 161 5.17 10.55 -1.70
CA HIS A 161 3.77 10.41 -2.08
C HIS A 161 3.61 9.53 -3.32
N ILE A 162 2.42 8.96 -3.49
CA ILE A 162 1.96 8.33 -4.73
C ILE A 162 0.75 9.11 -5.26
N LEU A 163 0.33 8.84 -6.49
CA LEU A 163 -0.77 9.54 -7.14
C LEU A 163 -1.95 8.59 -7.38
N PHE A 164 -3.15 9.18 -7.43
CA PHE A 164 -4.39 8.47 -7.74
C PHE A 164 -5.30 9.39 -8.55
N GLU A 165 -5.87 8.88 -9.64
CA GLU A 165 -6.90 9.58 -10.42
C GLU A 165 -8.28 9.20 -9.88
N SER A 166 -9.01 10.20 -9.41
CA SER A 166 -10.36 10.04 -8.90
C SER A 166 -11.36 9.86 -10.03
N ARG A 167 -12.13 8.77 -9.98
CA ARG A 167 -13.21 8.53 -10.96
C ARG A 167 -14.38 9.49 -10.81
N SER A 168 -14.52 10.14 -9.66
CA SER A 168 -15.66 11.02 -9.38
C SER A 168 -15.50 12.43 -9.98
N ASP A 169 -14.25 12.92 -10.10
CA ASP A 169 -13.96 14.27 -10.57
C ASP A 169 -12.85 14.34 -11.64
N GLY A 170 -12.25 13.19 -12.02
CA GLY A 170 -11.19 13.08 -13.01
C GLY A 170 -9.87 13.77 -12.59
N LYS A 171 -9.71 14.12 -11.32
CA LYS A 171 -8.51 14.82 -10.83
C LYS A 171 -7.49 13.84 -10.27
N ILE A 172 -6.22 14.21 -10.41
CA ILE A 172 -5.11 13.49 -9.79
C ILE A 172 -4.93 14.00 -8.37
N HIS A 173 -4.97 13.07 -7.41
CA HIS A 173 -4.77 13.31 -5.99
C HIS A 173 -3.41 12.76 -5.57
N SER A 174 -2.72 13.48 -4.68
CA SER A 174 -1.48 13.04 -4.07
C SER A 174 -1.79 12.35 -2.74
N ILE A 175 -1.31 11.12 -2.57
CA ILE A 175 -1.44 10.31 -1.37
C ILE A 175 -0.07 10.28 -0.70
N PRO A 176 0.14 10.94 0.46
CA PRO A 176 1.41 10.88 1.17
C PRO A 176 1.69 9.48 1.69
N VAL A 177 2.94 9.04 1.58
CA VAL A 177 3.38 7.72 2.05
C VAL A 177 4.63 7.83 2.92
N PRO A 178 4.80 6.97 3.95
CA PRO A 178 5.90 7.05 4.90
C PRO A 178 7.15 6.25 4.47
N TRP A 179 7.24 5.78 3.22
CA TRP A 179 8.23 4.77 2.80
C TRP A 179 9.64 5.30 2.52
N GLY A 180 9.84 6.61 2.54
CA GLY A 180 11.13 7.25 2.24
C GLY A 180 11.91 7.65 3.48
N ASN A 181 13.15 7.98 3.25
CA ASN A 181 14.25 8.28 4.12
C ASN A 181 13.88 8.74 5.55
N THR A 182 14.26 7.95 6.54
CA THR A 182 14.08 8.19 8.00
C THR A 182 14.87 9.38 8.55
N GLU A 183 15.61 10.13 7.73
CA GLU A 183 16.31 11.34 8.15
C GLU A 183 15.41 12.58 8.25
N LYS A 184 14.22 12.58 7.64
CA LYS A 184 13.18 13.54 8.01
C LYS A 184 12.53 13.01 9.28
N ARG A 185 12.66 13.75 10.39
CA ARG A 185 11.97 13.46 11.65
C ARG A 185 10.59 12.92 11.33
N PRO A 186 10.22 11.70 11.81
CA PRO A 186 8.88 11.17 11.55
C PRO A 186 7.87 12.26 11.85
N MET A 187 6.89 12.46 10.98
CA MET A 187 5.86 13.51 11.16
C MET A 187 5.29 13.46 12.59
N ALA A 188 5.10 12.26 13.14
CA ALA A 188 4.72 12.05 14.53
C ALA A 188 5.65 12.79 15.52
N GLY A 189 6.98 12.73 15.34
CA GLY A 189 7.93 13.40 16.22
C GLY A 189 7.89 14.95 16.13
N ILE A 190 7.57 15.49 14.94
CA ILE A 190 7.35 16.94 14.77
C ILE A 190 6.07 17.36 15.50
N LEU A 191 4.99 16.59 15.30
CA LEU A 191 3.69 16.86 15.92
C LEU A 191 3.73 16.73 17.44
N GLU A 192 4.36 15.66 17.95
CA GLU A 192 4.58 15.47 19.40
C GLU A 192 5.43 16.57 20.00
N GLY A 193 6.48 17.00 19.30
CA GLY A 193 7.32 18.11 19.72
C GLY A 193 6.56 19.43 19.79
N ALA A 194 5.70 19.71 18.79
CA ALA A 194 4.84 20.88 18.77
C ALA A 194 3.79 20.82 19.90
N PHE A 195 3.15 19.67 20.11
CA PHE A 195 2.19 19.45 21.18
C PHE A 195 2.80 19.63 22.57
N LYS A 196 3.93 18.95 22.86
CA LYS A 196 4.62 19.03 24.16
C LYS A 196 5.07 20.46 24.50
N ASN A 197 5.55 21.18 23.50
CA ASN A 197 6.06 22.54 23.67
C ASN A 197 5.00 23.63 23.46
N ARG A 198 3.73 23.26 23.24
CA ARG A 198 2.61 24.18 22.94
C ARG A 198 2.95 25.16 21.81
N LYS A 199 3.67 24.67 20.79
CA LYS A 199 4.06 25.47 19.63
C LYS A 199 3.00 25.38 18.54
N ARG A 200 2.69 26.55 17.99
CA ARG A 200 1.90 26.67 16.77
C ARG A 200 2.66 26.03 15.61
N LEU A 201 1.93 25.29 14.77
CA LEU A 201 2.50 24.56 13.66
C LEU A 201 1.82 24.95 12.35
N SER A 202 2.61 25.18 11.30
CA SER A 202 2.09 25.32 9.94
C SER A 202 2.20 23.97 9.24
N ILE A 203 1.07 23.41 8.78
CA ILE A 203 1.00 22.14 8.09
C ILE A 203 0.47 22.31 6.67
N ASP A 204 1.04 21.58 5.73
CA ASP A 204 0.42 21.36 4.42
C ASP A 204 -0.50 20.13 4.53
N TYR A 205 -1.79 20.35 4.45
CA TYR A 205 -2.83 19.34 4.68
C TYR A 205 -3.66 19.09 3.43
N ILE A 206 -3.94 17.83 3.13
CA ILE A 206 -4.85 17.44 2.05
C ILE A 206 -6.24 17.17 2.63
N SER A 207 -7.21 17.99 2.22
CA SER A 207 -8.63 17.81 2.55
C SER A 207 -9.23 16.68 1.69
N SER A 208 -10.23 15.95 2.23
CA SER A 208 -11.03 15.00 1.44
C SER A 208 -12.02 15.69 0.50
N GLU A 209 -12.28 16.97 0.74
CA GLU A 209 -13.22 17.80 -0.02
C GLU A 209 -12.55 19.11 -0.42
N ASP A 210 -12.72 19.51 -1.67
CA ASP A 210 -12.38 20.85 -2.15
C ASP A 210 -13.60 21.77 -1.94
N SER A 211 -13.78 22.23 -0.69
CA SER A 211 -14.95 23.01 -0.29
C SER A 211 -14.97 24.47 -0.81
N ASP A 212 -13.88 24.91 -1.45
CA ASP A 212 -13.70 26.32 -1.86
C ASP A 212 -13.02 26.47 -3.25
N GLY A 213 -12.92 25.39 -4.04
CA GLY A 213 -12.39 25.44 -5.41
C GLY A 213 -10.89 25.73 -5.54
N GLN A 214 -10.13 25.73 -4.43
CA GLN A 214 -8.70 26.04 -4.42
C GLN A 214 -7.80 24.79 -4.46
N GLY A 215 -8.38 23.59 -4.67
CA GLY A 215 -7.68 22.32 -4.63
C GLY A 215 -7.58 21.73 -3.23
N PHE A 216 -7.22 20.47 -3.18
CA PHE A 216 -7.23 19.68 -1.95
C PHE A 216 -6.08 19.99 -0.99
N LYS A 217 -4.94 20.48 -1.50
CA LYS A 217 -3.78 20.85 -0.69
C LYS A 217 -3.94 22.30 -0.18
N LYS A 218 -3.95 22.47 1.15
CA LYS A 218 -4.01 23.78 1.81
C LYS A 218 -3.03 23.85 2.97
N THR A 219 -2.36 24.98 3.08
CA THR A 219 -1.56 25.30 4.26
C THR A 219 -2.50 25.68 5.40
N ARG A 220 -2.34 25.03 6.56
CA ARG A 220 -3.10 25.24 7.78
C ARG A 220 -2.15 25.63 8.91
N THR A 221 -2.50 26.66 9.64
CA THR A 221 -1.86 26.95 10.93
C THR A 221 -2.72 26.34 12.02
N ILE A 222 -2.13 25.49 12.87
CA ILE A 222 -2.83 24.72 13.90
C ILE A 222 -2.16 24.84 15.27
N ASP A 223 -2.96 24.80 16.32
CA ASP A 223 -2.54 24.62 17.71
C ASP A 223 -3.07 23.26 18.18
N ILE A 224 -2.17 22.30 18.46
CA ILE A 224 -2.52 20.91 18.75
C ILE A 224 -3.02 20.78 20.19
N TYR A 225 -4.20 20.18 20.38
CA TYR A 225 -4.81 19.90 21.68
C TYR A 225 -4.64 18.45 22.11
N ALA A 226 -4.72 17.52 21.16
CA ALA A 226 -4.51 16.10 21.43
C ALA A 226 -3.99 15.36 20.19
N ILE A 227 -3.17 14.31 20.42
CA ILE A 227 -2.74 13.34 19.40
C ILE A 227 -3.30 11.98 19.86
N LYS A 228 -4.14 11.37 19.00
CA LYS A 228 -4.82 10.11 19.30
C LYS A 228 -4.02 8.93 18.75
N PRO A 229 -4.05 7.76 19.42
CA PRO A 229 -3.44 6.53 18.89
C PRO A 229 -3.99 6.09 17.52
N SER A 230 -5.22 6.53 17.16
CA SER A 230 -5.84 6.30 15.86
C SER A 230 -5.16 7.02 14.69
N GLY A 231 -4.10 7.82 14.94
CA GLY A 231 -3.46 8.65 13.91
C GLY A 231 -4.21 9.94 13.61
N GLU A 232 -5.08 10.38 14.51
CA GLU A 232 -5.81 11.65 14.42
C GLU A 232 -5.24 12.69 15.38
N ILE A 233 -5.32 13.97 14.97
CA ILE A 233 -4.96 15.13 15.77
C ILE A 233 -6.20 15.98 15.97
N GLU A 234 -6.50 16.33 17.22
CA GLU A 234 -7.47 17.36 17.54
C GLU A 234 -6.70 18.69 17.72
N ALA A 235 -7.02 19.70 16.91
CA ALA A 235 -6.31 20.97 16.91
C ALA A 235 -7.22 22.14 16.55
N TYR A 236 -6.92 23.31 17.09
CA TYR A 236 -7.52 24.56 16.62
C TYR A 236 -6.92 24.94 15.27
N CYS A 237 -7.75 25.15 14.29
CA CYS A 237 -7.38 25.54 12.93
C CYS A 237 -7.63 27.03 12.72
N HIS A 238 -6.58 27.84 12.62
CA HIS A 238 -6.70 29.28 12.45
C HIS A 238 -7.35 29.70 11.13
N LEU A 239 -7.19 28.89 10.06
CA LEU A 239 -7.83 29.19 8.77
C LEU A 239 -9.36 28.98 8.81
N ARG A 240 -9.86 28.10 9.67
CA ARG A 240 -11.28 27.75 9.78
C ARG A 240 -11.93 28.22 11.09
N ASP A 241 -11.18 28.97 11.89
CA ASP A 241 -11.59 29.56 13.17
C ASP A 241 -12.34 28.57 14.06
N GLY A 242 -11.69 27.44 14.42
CA GLY A 242 -12.32 26.42 15.26
C GLY A 242 -11.56 25.11 15.35
N VAL A 243 -11.99 24.28 16.31
CA VAL A 243 -11.40 22.94 16.53
C VAL A 243 -11.77 22.01 15.38
N ARG A 244 -10.76 21.28 14.92
CA ARG A 244 -10.88 20.30 13.81
C ARG A 244 -10.07 19.05 14.13
N ILE A 245 -10.49 17.96 13.51
CA ILE A 245 -9.73 16.69 13.50
C ILE A 245 -8.94 16.62 12.20
N PHE A 246 -7.62 16.41 12.34
CA PHE A 246 -6.71 16.20 11.22
C PHE A 246 -6.19 14.76 11.28
N ARG A 247 -6.14 14.07 10.14
CA ARG A 247 -5.47 12.77 10.03
C ARG A 247 -3.99 12.99 9.74
N ILE A 248 -3.11 12.38 10.54
CA ILE A 248 -1.64 12.50 10.37
C ILE A 248 -1.22 12.09 8.96
N ALA A 249 -1.80 11.02 8.43
CA ALA A 249 -1.55 10.54 7.07
C ALA A 249 -1.84 11.56 5.95
N ARG A 250 -2.63 12.62 6.24
CA ARG A 250 -2.96 13.70 5.29
C ARG A 250 -2.08 14.95 5.44
N ILE A 251 -1.11 14.93 6.35
CA ILE A 251 -0.15 16.02 6.54
C ILE A 251 1.08 15.75 5.68
N LEU A 252 1.26 16.56 4.64
CA LEU A 252 2.40 16.45 3.72
C LEU A 252 3.67 17.05 4.28
N ARG A 253 3.52 18.10 5.10
CA ARG A 253 4.61 18.88 5.70
C ARG A 253 4.13 19.55 6.98
N ALA A 254 5.02 19.67 7.95
CA ALA A 254 4.82 20.39 9.20
C ALA A 254 6.08 21.15 9.63
#